data_4314c34e12e8a2440c1da1b210d53433
#
_entry.id   4314c34e12e8a2440c1da1b210d53433
#
_cell.length_a   1.000
_cell.length_b   1.000
_cell.length_c   1.000
_cell.angle_alpha   90.00
_cell.angle_beta   90.00
_cell.angle_gamma   90.00
#
_symmetry.space_group_name_H-M   'P 1'
#
loop_
_entity.id
_entity.type
_entity.pdbx_description
1 polymer ?
#
loop_
_entity_poly.entity_id
_entity_poly.type
_entity_poly.pdbx_seq_one_letter_code
_entity_poly.pdbx_strand_id
1 'polypeptide(L)' 'MRRARATELLLRTTRPIKQVAAAAGFLNEKSFIRAFRGWTGQSPAEFRQQATPPA' A
#
# COMPACT_ATOMS: atom_id res chain seq x y z
N MET A 1 -8.46 -7.68 -7.89
CA MET A 1 -7.48 -8.45 -7.12
C MET A 1 -6.83 -7.57 -6.07
N ARG A 2 -6.45 -8.16 -4.95
CA ARG A 2 -5.92 -7.41 -3.81
C ARG A 2 -4.72 -6.53 -4.15
N ARG A 3 -3.80 -7.07 -4.93
CA ARG A 3 -2.57 -6.35 -5.27
C ARG A 3 -2.86 -5.08 -6.06
N ALA A 4 -3.62 -5.18 -7.11
CA ALA A 4 -3.91 -4.05 -7.96
C ALA A 4 -4.71 -2.98 -7.22
N ARG A 5 -5.70 -3.42 -6.43
CA ARG A 5 -6.52 -2.49 -5.67
C ARG A 5 -5.72 -1.78 -4.58
N ALA A 6 -4.85 -2.53 -3.90
CA ALA A 6 -4.01 -1.95 -2.86
C ALA A 6 -3.07 -0.90 -3.44
N THR A 7 -2.45 -1.21 -4.57
CA THR A 7 -1.54 -0.28 -5.24
C THR A 7 -2.30 0.98 -5.68
N GLU A 8 -3.48 0.81 -6.24
CA GLU A 8 -4.29 1.93 -6.69
C GLU A 8 -4.67 2.83 -5.51
N LEU A 9 -5.18 2.25 -4.43
CA LEU A 9 -5.55 3.02 -3.25
C LEU A 9 -4.34 3.76 -2.66
N LEU A 10 -3.20 3.11 -2.66
CA LEU A 10 -1.99 3.69 -2.13
C LEU A 10 -1.54 4.92 -2.93
N LEU A 11 -1.66 4.87 -4.24
CA LEU A 11 -1.21 5.94 -5.11
C LEU A 11 -2.23 7.06 -5.32
N ARG A 12 -3.51 6.71 -5.30
CA ARG A 12 -4.57 7.67 -5.61
C ARG A 12 -5.12 8.40 -4.40
N THR A 13 -4.89 7.90 -3.20
CA THR A 13 -5.43 8.51 -1.99
C THR A 13 -4.32 8.86 -1.03
N THR A 14 -4.64 9.75 -0.08
CA THR A 14 -3.72 10.10 0.99
C THR A 14 -4.06 9.34 2.28
N ARG A 15 -4.87 8.30 2.16
CA ARG A 15 -5.28 7.51 3.33
C ARG A 15 -4.09 6.86 4.01
N PRO A 16 -4.13 6.72 5.34
CA PRO A 16 -3.09 5.98 6.06
C PRO A 16 -2.95 4.55 5.56
N ILE A 17 -1.76 4.01 5.65
CA ILE A 17 -1.50 2.64 5.23
C ILE A 17 -2.47 1.66 5.90
N LYS A 18 -2.80 1.90 7.17
CA LYS A 18 -3.75 1.07 7.90
C LYS A 18 -5.10 0.98 7.18
N GLN A 19 -5.60 2.10 6.69
CA GLN A 19 -6.87 2.12 5.98
C GLN A 19 -6.77 1.45 4.62
N VAL A 20 -5.64 1.62 3.95
CA VAL A 20 -5.41 0.94 2.68
C VAL A 20 -5.38 -0.57 2.88
N ALA A 21 -4.75 -1.03 3.95
CA ALA A 21 -4.71 -2.45 4.27
C ALA A 21 -6.11 -3.00 4.48
N ALA A 22 -6.93 -2.31 5.24
CA ALA A 22 -8.31 -2.73 5.49
C ALA A 22 -9.13 -2.77 4.21
N ALA A 23 -8.99 -1.75 3.37
CA ALA A 23 -9.71 -1.69 2.09
C ALA A 23 -9.26 -2.79 1.14
N ALA A 24 -8.02 -3.23 1.25
CA ALA A 24 -7.49 -4.32 0.42
C ALA A 24 -7.87 -5.70 0.94
N GLY A 25 -8.55 -5.76 2.09
CA GLY A 25 -9.02 -7.03 2.63
C GLY A 25 -8.06 -7.70 3.60
N PHE A 26 -7.12 -6.97 4.15
CA PHE A 26 -6.18 -7.53 5.12
C PHE A 26 -6.67 -7.30 6.54
N LEU A 27 -6.38 -8.25 7.41
CA LEU A 27 -6.82 -8.19 8.81
C LEU A 27 -6.11 -7.11 9.60
N ASN A 28 -4.85 -6.85 9.25
CA ASN A 28 -4.08 -5.83 9.95
C ASN A 28 -3.02 -5.25 9.03
N GLU A 29 -2.47 -4.15 9.46
CA GLU A 29 -1.47 -3.41 8.69
C GLU A 29 -0.20 -4.21 8.45
N LYS A 30 0.22 -4.97 9.46
CA LYS A 30 1.45 -5.76 9.35
C LYS A 30 1.36 -6.80 8.25
N SER A 31 0.22 -7.48 8.16
CA SER A 31 0.00 -8.47 7.11
C SER A 31 0.06 -7.84 5.74
N PHE A 32 -0.54 -6.67 5.60
CA PHE A 32 -0.52 -5.94 4.35
C PHE A 32 0.91 -5.53 3.96
N ILE A 33 1.64 -4.97 4.90
CA ILE A 33 3.02 -4.53 4.65
C ILE A 33 3.88 -5.71 4.20
N ARG A 34 3.73 -6.84 4.87
CA ARG A 34 4.48 -8.04 4.53
C ARG A 34 4.16 -8.52 3.11
N ALA A 35 2.88 -8.58 2.78
CA ALA A 35 2.46 -9.00 1.45
C ALA A 35 2.95 -8.03 0.39
N PHE A 36 2.84 -6.74 0.66
CA PHE A 36 3.24 -5.72 -0.29
C PHE A 36 4.74 -5.78 -0.59
N ARG A 37 5.55 -5.98 0.43
CA ARG A 37 7.00 -6.14 0.24
C ARG A 37 7.32 -7.37 -0.60
N GLY A 38 6.53 -8.44 -0.45
CA GLY A 38 6.69 -9.62 -1.28
C GLY A 38 6.35 -9.34 -2.74
N TRP A 39 5.41 -8.45 -3.00
CA TRP A 39 4.99 -8.12 -4.36
C TRP A 39 5.94 -7.16 -5.06
N THR A 40 6.43 -6.15 -4.36
CA THR A 40 7.17 -5.04 -4.96
C THR A 40 8.61 -4.93 -4.47
N GLY A 41 8.94 -5.60 -3.38
CA GLY A 41 10.25 -5.45 -2.75
C GLY A 41 10.38 -4.23 -1.86
N GLN A 42 9.30 -3.46 -1.71
CA GLN A 42 9.30 -2.23 -0.92
C GLN A 42 8.11 -2.19 0.01
N SER A 43 8.24 -1.46 1.12
CA SER A 43 7.09 -1.25 2.00
C SER A 43 6.09 -0.32 1.32
N PRO A 44 4.81 -0.36 1.73
CA PRO A 44 3.82 0.56 1.16
C PRO A 44 4.19 2.01 1.32
N ALA A 45 4.78 2.38 2.46
CA ALA A 45 5.18 3.76 2.69
C ALA A 45 6.29 4.20 1.73
N GLU A 46 7.28 3.34 1.55
CA GLU A 46 8.36 3.62 0.62
C GLU A 46 7.84 3.73 -0.81
N PHE A 47 6.97 2.82 -1.19
CA PHE A 47 6.39 2.81 -2.52
C PHE A 47 5.62 4.10 -2.79
N ARG A 48 4.84 4.55 -1.82
CA ARG A 48 4.06 5.79 -1.94
C ARG A 48 4.98 7.00 -2.10
N GLN A 49 6.05 7.05 -1.33
CA GLN A 49 7.00 8.15 -1.41
C GLN A 49 7.67 8.22 -2.78
N GLN A 50 8.05 7.09 -3.32
CA GLN A 50 8.71 7.05 -4.62
C GLN A 50 7.76 7.39 -5.76
N ALA A 51 6.49 7.01 -5.63
CA ALA A 51 5.50 7.28 -6.66
C ALA A 51 5.01 8.72 -6.65
N THR A 52 5.16 9.41 -5.52
CA THR A 52 4.74 10.80 -5.40
C THR A 52 5.88 11.70 -5.89
N PRO A 53 5.66 12.48 -6.94
CA PRO A 53 6.71 13.36 -7.43
C PRO A 53 7.03 14.45 -6.40
N PRO A 54 8.27 14.88 -6.31
CA PRO A 54 8.63 15.99 -5.44
C PRO A 54 7.89 17.25 -5.85
N ALA A 55 7.42 17.96 -4.87
CA ALA A 55 6.65 19.19 -5.12
C ALA A 55 7.50 20.27 -5.79
#